data_5c7c7e1ffc9790d5dc5f9ab754cb7312
#
_entry.id   5c7c7e1ffc9790d5dc5f9ab754cb7312
#
_cell.length_a   1.000
_cell.length_b   1.000
_cell.length_c   1.000
_cell.angle_alpha   90.00
_cell.angle_beta   90.00
_cell.angle_gamma   90.00
#
_symmetry.space_group_name_H-M   'P 1'
#
loop_
_entity.id
_entity.type
_entity.pdbx_description
1 polymer ?
#
loop_
_entity_poly.entity_id
_entity_poly.type
_entity_poly.pdbx_seq_one_letter_code
_entity_poly.pdbx_strand_id
1 'polypeptide(L)'
;MEGIIEQDPHVLASGRIVNATHFQPGLFAYPIYTDDPSGTKGWVKAQYTCMEQGEGATTSREMEPSLFVNEDGTIVMTFRDQNSSFVRLAAISTDQGETWSETVSTNMPDCRAKQSAGNLPDGTAYLVGCSVNNKGRWPLTITLSSDGKTFDTAYVLRTHDEFPELKYTGKAKRLGFHYPKSVVIGDYLYISYATSKEYVEYTRIPLDAISLNADKEAPVISGIEDGAEYTDSVTFTVEDANLKSVTVNGEALTAEDGKYTLTVSDGQQVVVAEDEAGNKTVVKVMVKASANNSTETAENTNTNSDSNGNSNVSTPQTGDTMMRLSLIHI
;
A
#
# COMPACT_ATOMS: atom_id res chain seq x y z
N MET A 1 4.93 -1.74 -34.71
CA MET A 1 3.89 -1.11 -33.87
C MET A 1 4.53 0.17 -33.33
N GLU A 2 3.97 1.32 -33.68
CA GLU A 2 4.46 2.62 -33.20
C GLU A 2 3.48 3.20 -32.21
N GLY A 3 3.94 3.57 -31.01
CA GLY A 3 3.08 4.08 -29.97
C GLY A 3 3.86 4.75 -28.85
N ILE A 4 3.14 5.47 -27.98
CA ILE A 4 3.67 6.15 -26.80
C ILE A 4 3.21 5.40 -25.57
N ILE A 5 4.14 4.87 -24.80
CA ILE A 5 3.86 4.22 -23.52
C ILE A 5 3.59 5.31 -22.46
N GLU A 6 2.45 5.21 -21.79
CA GLU A 6 2.00 6.21 -20.82
C GLU A 6 2.12 5.73 -19.39
N GLN A 7 2.27 4.43 -19.18
CA GLN A 7 2.30 3.78 -17.87
C GLN A 7 3.44 2.78 -17.79
N ASP A 8 3.84 2.45 -16.57
CA ASP A 8 4.76 1.35 -16.31
C ASP A 8 4.06 -0.01 -16.55
N PRO A 9 4.81 -1.03 -17.03
CA PRO A 9 4.23 -2.34 -17.26
C PRO A 9 3.83 -3.00 -15.94
N HIS A 10 2.72 -3.74 -15.96
CA HIS A 10 2.26 -4.56 -14.84
C HIS A 10 2.48 -6.03 -15.15
N VAL A 11 3.16 -6.72 -14.23
CA VAL A 11 3.36 -8.18 -14.31
C VAL A 11 2.23 -8.87 -13.56
N LEU A 12 1.43 -9.68 -14.27
CA LEU A 12 0.36 -10.47 -13.67
C LEU A 12 0.91 -11.71 -12.96
N ALA A 13 0.11 -12.34 -12.12
CA ALA A 13 0.47 -13.59 -11.43
C ALA A 13 0.86 -14.74 -12.39
N SER A 14 0.34 -14.73 -13.63
CA SER A 14 0.70 -15.68 -14.69
C SER A 14 2.10 -15.42 -15.28
N GLY A 15 2.74 -14.30 -14.98
CA GLY A 15 3.96 -13.84 -15.61
C GLY A 15 3.75 -13.02 -16.89
N ARG A 16 2.51 -12.90 -17.39
CA ARG A 16 2.17 -11.99 -18.49
C ARG A 16 2.41 -10.54 -18.08
N ILE A 17 2.94 -9.75 -19.00
CA ILE A 17 3.13 -8.31 -18.80
C ILE A 17 2.03 -7.57 -19.57
N VAL A 18 1.27 -6.73 -18.87
CA VAL A 18 0.23 -5.87 -19.45
C VAL A 18 0.68 -4.41 -19.36
N ASN A 19 0.39 -3.66 -20.41
CA ASN A 19 0.62 -2.22 -20.45
C ASN A 19 -0.46 -1.55 -21.29
N ALA A 20 -0.37 -0.23 -21.44
CA ALA A 20 -1.23 0.52 -22.33
C ALA A 20 -0.44 1.60 -23.06
N THR A 21 -0.85 1.90 -24.27
CA THR A 21 -0.15 2.84 -25.15
C THR A 21 -1.13 3.64 -25.99
N HIS A 22 -0.67 4.78 -26.50
CA HIS A 22 -1.34 5.51 -27.59
C HIS A 22 -0.65 5.15 -28.89
N PHE A 23 -1.40 4.57 -29.82
CA PHE A 23 -0.88 4.24 -31.15
C PHE A 23 -0.90 5.44 -32.10
N GLN A 24 0.06 5.44 -33.02
CA GLN A 24 0.19 6.36 -34.14
C GLN A 24 -0.34 5.72 -35.44
N PRO A 25 -0.86 6.51 -36.42
CA PRO A 25 -1.06 7.97 -36.34
C PRO A 25 -2.24 8.35 -35.43
N GLY A 26 -2.22 9.56 -34.93
CA GLY A 26 -3.18 10.02 -33.93
C GLY A 26 -2.79 9.61 -32.50
N LEU A 27 -3.74 9.63 -31.58
CA LEU A 27 -3.55 9.21 -30.19
C LEU A 27 -4.74 8.38 -29.74
N PHE A 28 -4.76 7.11 -30.18
CA PHE A 28 -5.79 6.16 -29.80
C PHE A 28 -5.24 5.24 -28.72
N ALA A 29 -5.88 5.25 -27.56
CA ALA A 29 -5.46 4.44 -26.43
C ALA A 29 -5.80 2.97 -26.66
N TYR A 30 -4.80 2.09 -26.48
CA TYR A 30 -4.98 0.66 -26.53
C TYR A 30 -4.17 -0.06 -25.46
N PRO A 31 -4.78 -1.08 -24.82
CA PRO A 31 -4.04 -2.04 -24.03
C PRO A 31 -3.14 -2.91 -24.91
N ILE A 32 -2.02 -3.32 -24.37
CA ILE A 32 -1.07 -4.25 -25.00
C ILE A 32 -0.60 -5.26 -23.95
N TYR A 33 -0.24 -6.46 -24.38
CA TYR A 33 0.32 -7.46 -23.51
C TYR A 33 1.43 -8.25 -24.21
N THR A 34 2.26 -8.92 -23.40
CA THR A 34 3.25 -9.90 -23.87
C THR A 34 3.42 -11.03 -22.87
N ASP A 35 3.66 -12.23 -23.39
CA ASP A 35 4.07 -13.40 -22.62
C ASP A 35 5.61 -13.58 -22.56
N ASP A 36 6.35 -12.66 -23.16
CA ASP A 36 7.81 -12.63 -23.01
C ASP A 36 8.18 -12.05 -21.63
N PRO A 37 8.79 -12.85 -20.72
CA PRO A 37 9.07 -12.39 -19.36
C PRO A 37 10.06 -11.23 -19.28
N SER A 38 10.83 -11.00 -20.35
CA SER A 38 11.72 -9.83 -20.43
C SER A 38 11.01 -8.55 -20.88
N GLY A 39 9.77 -8.64 -21.40
CA GLY A 39 9.03 -7.52 -21.95
C GLY A 39 9.66 -6.86 -23.19
N THR A 40 10.67 -7.49 -23.81
CA THR A 40 11.42 -6.87 -24.91
C THR A 40 10.85 -7.18 -26.29
N LYS A 41 10.00 -8.18 -26.43
CA LYS A 41 9.43 -8.64 -27.69
C LYS A 41 8.02 -9.23 -27.50
N GLY A 42 7.38 -9.66 -28.61
CA GLY A 42 6.12 -10.39 -28.55
C GLY A 42 4.91 -9.57 -28.11
N TRP A 43 4.99 -8.25 -28.13
CA TRP A 43 3.87 -7.38 -27.76
C TRP A 43 2.70 -7.52 -28.74
N VAL A 44 1.52 -7.79 -28.17
CA VAL A 44 0.26 -7.94 -28.88
C VAL A 44 -0.65 -6.79 -28.48
N LYS A 45 -1.36 -6.23 -29.48
CA LYS A 45 -2.44 -5.27 -29.26
C LYS A 45 -3.68 -6.05 -28.82
N ALA A 46 -4.25 -5.71 -27.67
CA ALA A 46 -5.46 -6.32 -27.16
C ALA A 46 -6.69 -6.00 -28.01
N GLN A 47 -7.74 -6.81 -27.89
CA GLN A 47 -9.04 -6.52 -28.49
C GLN A 47 -9.76 -5.48 -27.62
N TYR A 48 -9.82 -4.27 -28.13
CA TYR A 48 -10.41 -3.14 -27.45
C TYR A 48 -10.93 -2.12 -28.48
N THR A 49 -12.11 -1.59 -28.23
CA THR A 49 -12.71 -0.52 -29.02
C THR A 49 -12.74 0.75 -28.22
N CYS A 50 -11.92 1.71 -28.60
CA CYS A 50 -11.90 3.02 -27.94
C CYS A 50 -13.06 3.89 -28.45
N MET A 51 -13.49 4.84 -27.63
CA MET A 51 -14.49 5.85 -27.97
C MET A 51 -13.83 6.95 -28.80
N GLU A 52 -14.41 7.28 -29.94
CA GLU A 52 -13.97 8.43 -30.73
C GLU A 52 -14.44 9.73 -30.09
N GLN A 53 -13.69 10.79 -30.27
CA GLN A 53 -14.08 12.14 -29.82
C GLN A 53 -15.21 12.73 -30.65
N GLY A 54 -15.36 12.29 -31.88
CA GLY A 54 -16.32 12.74 -32.87
C GLY A 54 -15.85 12.37 -34.27
N GLU A 55 -16.68 12.64 -35.29
CA GLU A 55 -16.34 12.34 -36.66
C GLU A 55 -15.04 13.01 -37.10
N GLY A 56 -14.11 12.23 -37.67
CA GLY A 56 -12.79 12.69 -38.09
C GLY A 56 -11.81 12.99 -36.98
N ALA A 57 -12.08 12.60 -35.73
CA ALA A 57 -11.16 12.77 -34.61
C ALA A 57 -9.87 11.99 -34.83
N THR A 58 -8.75 12.60 -34.44
CA THR A 58 -7.41 11.98 -34.48
C THR A 58 -6.98 11.42 -33.12
N THR A 59 -7.88 11.47 -32.15
CA THR A 59 -7.63 10.95 -30.78
C THR A 59 -8.88 10.26 -30.25
N SER A 60 -8.70 9.25 -29.41
CA SER A 60 -9.81 8.70 -28.62
C SER A 60 -10.21 9.63 -27.47
N ARG A 61 -11.37 9.38 -26.86
CA ARG A 61 -11.75 10.05 -25.61
C ARG A 61 -10.85 9.61 -24.47
N GLU A 62 -10.51 8.33 -24.44
CA GLU A 62 -9.60 7.72 -23.48
C GLU A 62 -8.18 8.25 -23.69
N MET A 63 -7.64 8.88 -22.70
CA MET A 63 -6.28 9.41 -22.74
C MET A 63 -5.49 9.01 -21.50
N GLU A 64 -4.19 8.84 -21.69
CA GLU A 64 -3.24 8.64 -20.61
C GLU A 64 -3.67 7.49 -19.68
N PRO A 65 -3.81 6.25 -20.21
CA PRO A 65 -4.26 5.08 -19.46
C PRO A 65 -3.37 4.77 -18.27
N SER A 66 -3.98 4.20 -17.23
CA SER A 66 -3.32 3.68 -16.05
C SER A 66 -4.13 2.51 -15.52
N LEU A 67 -3.50 1.49 -14.92
CA LEU A 67 -4.19 0.27 -14.53
C LEU A 67 -3.82 -0.24 -13.16
N PHE A 68 -4.69 -1.04 -12.58
CA PHE A 68 -4.49 -1.87 -11.40
C PHE A 68 -5.21 -3.21 -11.59
N VAL A 69 -4.93 -4.17 -10.72
CA VAL A 69 -5.48 -5.54 -10.80
C VAL A 69 -6.21 -5.84 -9.50
N ASN A 70 -7.44 -6.35 -9.60
CA ASN A 70 -8.22 -6.79 -8.45
C ASN A 70 -7.77 -8.19 -7.99
N GLU A 71 -8.14 -8.57 -6.77
CA GLU A 71 -7.83 -9.88 -6.18
C GLU A 71 -8.34 -11.04 -7.05
N ASP A 72 -9.51 -10.88 -7.70
CA ASP A 72 -10.09 -11.86 -8.62
C ASP A 72 -9.39 -11.94 -9.98
N GLY A 73 -8.29 -11.19 -10.17
CA GLY A 73 -7.54 -11.12 -11.42
C GLY A 73 -8.14 -10.18 -12.48
N THR A 74 -9.27 -9.52 -12.20
CA THR A 74 -9.83 -8.49 -13.08
C THR A 74 -8.88 -7.30 -13.18
N ILE A 75 -8.50 -6.94 -14.39
CA ILE A 75 -7.67 -5.76 -14.67
C ILE A 75 -8.61 -4.58 -14.91
N VAL A 76 -8.42 -3.50 -14.19
CA VAL A 76 -9.15 -2.24 -14.38
C VAL A 76 -8.21 -1.21 -14.99
N MET A 77 -8.56 -0.68 -16.15
CA MET A 77 -7.84 0.41 -16.79
C MET A 77 -8.65 1.69 -16.69
N THR A 78 -8.04 2.72 -16.16
CA THR A 78 -8.65 4.05 -16.02
C THR A 78 -8.04 5.04 -16.98
N PHE A 79 -8.83 6.02 -17.41
CA PHE A 79 -8.41 7.01 -18.40
C PHE A 79 -8.84 8.42 -17.96
N ARG A 80 -8.09 9.41 -18.42
CA ARG A 80 -8.56 10.78 -18.49
C ARG A 80 -9.57 10.92 -19.64
N ASP A 81 -10.72 11.56 -19.42
CA ASP A 81 -11.65 11.88 -20.52
C ASP A 81 -11.20 13.14 -21.28
N GLN A 82 -10.81 12.97 -22.53
CA GLN A 82 -10.40 14.07 -23.40
C GLN A 82 -11.55 15.05 -23.70
N ASN A 83 -12.81 14.59 -23.65
CA ASN A 83 -13.98 15.44 -23.83
C ASN A 83 -14.37 16.28 -22.61
N SER A 84 -13.60 16.19 -21.53
CA SER A 84 -13.81 17.03 -20.34
C SER A 84 -15.15 16.78 -19.64
N SER A 85 -15.56 15.51 -19.49
CA SER A 85 -16.70 15.15 -18.64
C SER A 85 -16.42 15.40 -17.16
N PHE A 86 -15.14 15.57 -16.79
CA PHE A 86 -14.66 15.72 -15.43
C PHE A 86 -14.93 14.53 -14.51
N VAL A 87 -15.13 13.36 -15.11
CA VAL A 87 -15.09 12.05 -14.47
C VAL A 87 -14.11 11.16 -15.21
N ARG A 88 -13.55 10.19 -14.50
CA ARG A 88 -12.67 9.18 -15.11
C ARG A 88 -13.50 8.23 -15.97
N LEU A 89 -12.86 7.77 -17.02
CA LEU A 89 -13.35 6.64 -17.81
C LEU A 89 -12.66 5.37 -17.34
N ALA A 90 -13.31 4.22 -17.49
CA ALA A 90 -12.74 2.91 -17.17
C ALA A 90 -13.20 1.83 -18.16
N ALA A 91 -12.33 0.84 -18.36
CA ALA A 91 -12.61 -0.43 -19.02
C ALA A 91 -12.01 -1.57 -18.20
N ILE A 92 -12.56 -2.78 -18.30
CA ILE A 92 -12.10 -3.95 -17.56
C ILE A 92 -11.74 -5.10 -18.50
N SER A 93 -10.80 -5.96 -18.05
CA SER A 93 -10.47 -7.23 -18.66
C SER A 93 -10.52 -8.34 -17.62
N THR A 94 -11.13 -9.47 -17.96
CA THR A 94 -11.21 -10.68 -17.11
C THR A 94 -10.43 -11.86 -17.69
N ASP A 95 -9.69 -11.66 -18.77
CA ASP A 95 -8.92 -12.67 -19.51
C ASP A 95 -7.45 -12.28 -19.65
N GLN A 96 -6.89 -11.69 -18.60
CA GLN A 96 -5.48 -11.29 -18.53
C GLN A 96 -5.07 -10.27 -19.60
N GLY A 97 -5.98 -9.38 -19.98
CA GLY A 97 -5.70 -8.25 -20.88
C GLY A 97 -5.84 -8.56 -22.37
N GLU A 98 -6.37 -9.73 -22.78
CA GLU A 98 -6.59 -10.08 -24.18
C GLU A 98 -7.77 -9.32 -24.79
N THR A 99 -8.87 -9.31 -24.06
CA THR A 99 -10.08 -8.57 -24.46
C THR A 99 -10.51 -7.59 -23.35
N TRP A 100 -11.15 -6.52 -23.74
CA TRP A 100 -11.57 -5.46 -22.84
C TRP A 100 -13.04 -5.08 -23.09
N SER A 101 -13.72 -4.71 -22.01
CA SER A 101 -15.08 -4.16 -22.10
C SER A 101 -15.12 -2.87 -22.90
N GLU A 102 -16.32 -2.45 -23.28
CA GLU A 102 -16.54 -1.05 -23.67
C GLU A 102 -16.15 -0.12 -22.51
N THR A 103 -15.65 1.07 -22.87
CA THR A 103 -15.33 2.11 -21.88
C THR A 103 -16.62 2.72 -21.33
N VAL A 104 -16.65 2.88 -20.02
CA VAL A 104 -17.74 3.53 -19.30
C VAL A 104 -17.26 4.76 -18.52
N SER A 105 -18.17 5.69 -18.25
CA SER A 105 -17.92 6.77 -17.31
C SER A 105 -18.08 6.26 -15.89
N THR A 106 -17.11 6.54 -15.03
CA THR A 106 -17.20 6.28 -13.59
C THR A 106 -17.81 7.49 -12.86
N ASN A 107 -18.04 7.39 -11.57
CA ASN A 107 -18.39 8.53 -10.72
C ASN A 107 -17.15 9.19 -10.06
N MET A 108 -15.92 8.71 -10.38
CA MET A 108 -14.70 9.27 -9.84
C MET A 108 -14.37 10.61 -10.49
N PRO A 109 -14.21 11.70 -9.72
CA PRO A 109 -13.85 13.01 -10.27
C PRO A 109 -12.50 12.98 -11.00
N ASP A 110 -12.40 13.74 -12.08
CA ASP A 110 -11.18 13.91 -12.87
C ASP A 110 -10.95 15.35 -13.28
N CYS A 111 -9.77 15.87 -13.03
CA CYS A 111 -9.39 17.22 -13.46
C CYS A 111 -8.89 17.29 -14.92
N ARG A 112 -9.18 16.29 -15.73
CA ARG A 112 -8.66 16.14 -17.09
C ARG A 112 -7.13 16.13 -17.10
N ALA A 113 -6.55 15.29 -16.24
CA ALA A 113 -5.11 15.12 -16.14
C ALA A 113 -4.72 13.64 -16.08
N LYS A 114 -3.48 13.36 -16.47
CA LYS A 114 -2.87 12.04 -16.28
C LYS A 114 -2.96 11.64 -14.81
N GLN A 115 -3.20 10.37 -14.58
CA GLN A 115 -3.10 9.69 -13.30
C GLN A 115 -2.00 8.62 -13.31
N SER A 116 -1.68 8.09 -12.14
CA SER A 116 -0.89 6.88 -11.96
C SER A 116 -1.65 5.93 -11.05
N ALA A 117 -1.91 4.71 -11.50
CA ALA A 117 -2.59 3.67 -10.76
C ALA A 117 -1.69 2.47 -10.54
N GLY A 118 -2.04 1.62 -9.59
CA GLY A 118 -1.36 0.36 -9.32
C GLY A 118 -1.94 -0.31 -8.10
N ASN A 119 -1.24 -1.36 -7.65
CA ASN A 119 -1.54 -2.03 -6.40
C ASN A 119 -0.36 -1.91 -5.44
N LEU A 120 -0.66 -1.82 -4.15
CA LEU A 120 0.28 -2.04 -3.08
C LEU A 120 0.52 -3.56 -2.91
N PRO A 121 1.58 -3.98 -2.21
CA PRO A 121 1.87 -5.41 -2.02
C PRO A 121 0.75 -6.20 -1.32
N ASP A 122 -0.06 -5.55 -0.50
CA ASP A 122 -1.23 -6.13 0.17
C ASP A 122 -2.48 -6.22 -0.73
N GLY A 123 -2.37 -5.91 -2.02
CA GLY A 123 -3.48 -5.87 -2.96
C GLY A 123 -4.28 -4.57 -2.99
N THR A 124 -4.10 -3.64 -2.03
CA THR A 124 -4.77 -2.34 -2.03
C THR A 124 -4.57 -1.64 -3.37
N ALA A 125 -5.66 -1.35 -4.08
CA ALA A 125 -5.62 -0.59 -5.31
C ALA A 125 -5.49 0.91 -5.02
N TYR A 126 -4.69 1.62 -5.80
CA TYR A 126 -4.52 3.06 -5.63
C TYR A 126 -4.58 3.82 -6.95
N LEU A 127 -4.99 5.09 -6.86
CA LEU A 127 -4.96 6.08 -7.94
C LEU A 127 -4.35 7.39 -7.42
N VAL A 128 -3.27 7.83 -8.06
CA VAL A 128 -2.65 9.13 -7.80
C VAL A 128 -3.05 10.11 -8.90
N GLY A 129 -3.61 11.24 -8.53
CA GLY A 129 -4.03 12.27 -9.48
C GLY A 129 -4.74 13.43 -8.79
N CYS A 130 -5.49 14.21 -9.56
CA CYS A 130 -6.33 15.28 -9.01
C CYS A 130 -7.80 14.83 -9.04
N SER A 131 -8.35 14.49 -7.89
CA SER A 131 -9.74 14.01 -7.79
C SER A 131 -10.72 15.17 -7.63
N VAL A 132 -10.77 16.06 -8.64
CA VAL A 132 -11.68 17.22 -8.69
C VAL A 132 -12.34 17.30 -10.07
N ASN A 133 -13.59 17.77 -10.11
CA ASN A 133 -14.42 17.85 -11.32
C ASN A 133 -14.26 19.17 -12.07
N ASN A 134 -13.04 19.67 -12.22
CA ASN A 134 -12.74 20.91 -12.93
C ASN A 134 -11.34 20.86 -13.56
N LYS A 135 -10.93 21.91 -14.29
CA LYS A 135 -9.62 21.94 -14.95
C LYS A 135 -8.44 22.31 -14.04
N GLY A 136 -8.67 22.58 -12.77
CA GLY A 136 -7.61 22.78 -11.79
C GLY A 136 -6.85 21.46 -11.58
N ARG A 137 -5.51 21.51 -11.59
CA ARG A 137 -4.68 20.31 -11.36
C ARG A 137 -4.15 20.29 -9.94
N TRP A 138 -5.03 20.53 -8.99
CA TRP A 138 -4.79 20.49 -7.55
C TRP A 138 -6.11 20.25 -6.80
N PRO A 139 -6.08 19.64 -5.62
CA PRO A 139 -4.93 19.06 -4.95
C PRO A 139 -4.38 17.83 -5.68
N LEU A 140 -3.12 17.47 -5.44
CA LEU A 140 -2.63 16.14 -5.75
C LEU A 140 -3.11 15.18 -4.65
N THR A 141 -3.79 14.12 -5.03
CA THR A 141 -4.38 13.14 -4.11
C THR A 141 -3.90 11.73 -4.42
N ILE A 142 -3.96 10.87 -3.42
CA ILE A 142 -4.01 9.42 -3.58
C ILE A 142 -5.36 8.92 -3.09
N THR A 143 -6.05 8.15 -3.89
CA THR A 143 -7.29 7.45 -3.53
C THR A 143 -7.04 5.96 -3.47
N LEU A 144 -7.59 5.28 -2.48
CA LEU A 144 -7.33 3.89 -2.14
C LEU A 144 -8.63 3.09 -2.13
N SER A 145 -8.51 1.81 -2.48
CA SER A 145 -9.60 0.84 -2.46
C SER A 145 -9.07 -0.51 -2.00
N SER A 146 -9.78 -1.14 -1.07
CA SER A 146 -9.48 -2.51 -0.61
C SER A 146 -9.96 -3.57 -1.61
N ASP A 147 -10.98 -3.27 -2.41
CA ASP A 147 -11.64 -4.21 -3.34
C ASP A 147 -11.42 -3.85 -4.83
N GLY A 148 -10.74 -2.73 -5.12
CA GLY A 148 -10.53 -2.21 -6.46
C GLY A 148 -11.81 -1.75 -7.18
N LYS A 149 -12.94 -1.67 -6.47
CA LYS A 149 -14.25 -1.24 -6.99
C LYS A 149 -14.74 0.03 -6.30
N THR A 150 -14.55 0.11 -5.00
CA THR A 150 -14.95 1.24 -4.16
C THR A 150 -13.73 1.98 -3.63
N PHE A 151 -13.52 3.20 -4.09
CA PHE A 151 -12.45 4.07 -3.60
C PHE A 151 -13.02 5.00 -2.52
N ASP A 152 -13.00 4.55 -1.28
CA ASP A 152 -13.62 5.21 -0.12
C ASP A 152 -12.62 5.95 0.78
N THR A 153 -11.33 5.77 0.53
CA THR A 153 -10.25 6.40 1.29
C THR A 153 -9.44 7.31 0.37
N ALA A 154 -9.22 8.56 0.79
CA ALA A 154 -8.43 9.51 0.02
C ALA A 154 -7.57 10.41 0.92
N TYR A 155 -6.35 10.66 0.50
CA TYR A 155 -5.43 11.58 1.16
C TYR A 155 -4.97 12.68 0.22
N VAL A 156 -4.85 13.89 0.74
CA VAL A 156 -4.24 15.00 0.05
C VAL A 156 -2.73 14.93 0.23
N LEU A 157 -2.00 14.83 -0.87
CA LEU A 157 -0.53 14.80 -0.88
C LEU A 157 0.08 16.19 -1.01
N ARG A 158 -0.55 17.06 -1.82
CA ARG A 158 -0.12 18.44 -2.08
C ARG A 158 -1.31 19.35 -2.33
N THR A 159 -1.19 20.61 -1.89
CA THR A 159 -2.21 21.64 -2.09
C THR A 159 -1.72 22.76 -3.01
N HIS A 160 -2.62 23.69 -3.39
CA HIS A 160 -2.27 24.81 -4.26
C HIS A 160 -1.40 25.86 -3.57
N ASP A 161 -1.39 25.92 -2.24
CA ASP A 161 -0.60 26.89 -1.47
C ASP A 161 0.91 26.60 -1.55
N GLU A 162 1.27 25.42 -2.07
CA GLU A 162 2.65 24.98 -2.27
C GLU A 162 3.23 25.41 -3.64
N PHE A 163 2.46 26.12 -4.49
CA PHE A 163 2.95 26.50 -5.80
C PHE A 163 3.89 27.71 -5.74
N PRO A 164 5.14 27.58 -6.20
CA PRO A 164 5.99 28.71 -6.45
C PRO A 164 5.45 29.55 -7.62
N GLU A 165 5.85 30.80 -7.69
CA GLU A 165 5.55 31.65 -8.85
C GLU A 165 6.10 31.02 -10.15
N LEU A 166 5.32 31.16 -11.24
CA LEU A 166 5.75 30.68 -12.55
C LEU A 166 6.94 31.52 -13.04
N LYS A 167 8.04 30.83 -13.36
CA LYS A 167 9.27 31.44 -13.91
C LYS A 167 9.20 31.66 -15.41
N TYR A 168 8.42 30.81 -16.09
CA TYR A 168 8.40 30.78 -17.55
C TYR A 168 6.97 30.89 -18.07
N THR A 169 6.84 31.45 -19.26
CA THR A 169 5.60 31.50 -20.03
C THR A 169 5.60 30.42 -21.10
N GLY A 170 4.41 30.01 -21.57
CA GLY A 170 4.29 29.03 -22.63
C GLY A 170 2.85 28.52 -22.80
N LYS A 171 2.50 28.07 -24.00
CA LYS A 171 1.14 27.63 -24.36
C LYS A 171 0.55 26.57 -23.41
N ALA A 172 1.39 25.69 -22.85
CA ALA A 172 0.96 24.59 -21.98
C ALA A 172 1.32 24.82 -20.51
N LYS A 173 1.93 25.97 -20.16
CA LYS A 173 2.27 26.32 -18.78
C LYS A 173 1.03 26.69 -17.99
N ARG A 174 0.91 26.16 -16.81
CA ARG A 174 -0.13 26.47 -15.82
C ARG A 174 0.26 25.93 -14.45
N LEU A 175 -0.27 26.52 -13.42
CA LEU A 175 -0.19 26.01 -12.05
C LEU A 175 -0.81 24.60 -11.97
N GLY A 176 -0.33 23.81 -11.05
CA GLY A 176 -0.87 22.49 -10.76
C GLY A 176 0.17 21.38 -10.73
N PHE A 177 -0.28 20.20 -10.32
CA PHE A 177 0.50 18.96 -10.31
C PHE A 177 0.20 18.16 -11.57
N HIS A 178 1.26 17.75 -12.27
CA HIS A 178 1.16 17.17 -13.60
C HIS A 178 1.91 15.85 -13.69
N TYR A 179 1.34 14.90 -14.46
CA TYR A 179 2.01 13.67 -14.88
C TYR A 179 2.55 12.83 -13.72
N PRO A 180 1.74 12.50 -12.70
CA PRO A 180 2.20 11.64 -11.64
C PRO A 180 2.62 10.28 -12.20
N LYS A 181 3.69 9.72 -11.61
CA LYS A 181 4.18 8.36 -11.79
C LYS A 181 4.49 7.81 -10.42
N SER A 182 4.12 6.56 -10.19
CA SER A 182 4.30 5.90 -8.91
C SER A 182 4.99 4.56 -9.05
N VAL A 183 5.77 4.19 -8.05
CA VAL A 183 6.44 2.90 -7.95
C VAL A 183 6.63 2.52 -6.49
N VAL A 184 6.40 1.25 -6.17
CA VAL A 184 6.72 0.67 -4.86
C VAL A 184 8.19 0.25 -4.85
N ILE A 185 8.96 0.71 -3.86
CA ILE A 185 10.34 0.31 -3.63
C ILE A 185 10.53 0.07 -2.13
N GLY A 186 10.82 -1.19 -1.76
CA GLY A 186 10.85 -1.59 -0.35
C GLY A 186 9.54 -1.25 0.35
N ASP A 187 9.63 -0.63 1.49
CA ASP A 187 8.48 -0.29 2.36
C ASP A 187 7.79 1.03 2.00
N TYR A 188 8.03 1.56 0.78
CA TYR A 188 7.54 2.88 0.40
C TYR A 188 6.92 2.91 -1.00
N LEU A 189 5.84 3.69 -1.15
CA LEU A 189 5.35 4.18 -2.42
C LEU A 189 6.03 5.52 -2.75
N TYR A 190 6.75 5.57 -3.87
CA TYR A 190 7.34 6.79 -4.42
C TYR A 190 6.45 7.31 -5.52
N ILE A 191 6.16 8.61 -5.47
CA ILE A 191 5.33 9.31 -6.45
C ILE A 191 6.12 10.50 -6.97
N SER A 192 6.51 10.49 -8.23
CA SER A 192 7.09 11.65 -8.91
C SER A 192 6.01 12.43 -9.66
N TYR A 193 6.13 13.73 -9.72
CA TYR A 193 5.22 14.61 -10.45
C TYR A 193 5.91 15.92 -10.85
N ALA A 194 5.32 16.62 -11.82
CA ALA A 194 5.79 17.93 -12.19
C ALA A 194 4.91 19.03 -11.55
N THR A 195 5.53 19.93 -10.79
CA THR A 195 4.86 21.10 -10.23
C THR A 195 4.93 22.24 -11.23
N SER A 196 3.76 22.70 -11.67
CA SER A 196 3.56 23.79 -12.64
C SER A 196 4.31 23.58 -13.98
N LYS A 197 4.73 22.32 -14.28
CA LYS A 197 5.59 21.96 -15.41
C LYS A 197 6.95 22.70 -15.43
N GLU A 198 7.45 23.06 -14.28
CA GLU A 198 8.73 23.72 -14.09
C GLU A 198 9.70 22.96 -13.21
N TYR A 199 9.14 22.23 -12.23
CA TYR A 199 9.91 21.41 -11.29
C TYR A 199 9.46 19.96 -11.39
N VAL A 200 10.39 19.04 -11.17
CA VAL A 200 10.10 17.64 -10.90
C VAL A 200 10.32 17.42 -9.42
N GLU A 201 9.28 16.94 -8.76
CA GLU A 201 9.27 16.66 -7.33
C GLU A 201 8.85 15.23 -7.09
N TYR A 202 9.07 14.72 -5.89
CA TYR A 202 8.57 13.42 -5.48
C TYR A 202 8.05 13.45 -4.04
N THR A 203 7.11 12.58 -3.77
CA THR A 203 6.61 12.25 -2.44
C THR A 203 6.91 10.79 -2.15
N ARG A 204 7.34 10.50 -0.94
CA ARG A 204 7.54 9.15 -0.43
C ARG A 204 6.52 8.90 0.68
N ILE A 205 5.78 7.79 0.58
CA ILE A 205 4.73 7.41 1.55
C ILE A 205 5.09 6.02 2.08
N PRO A 206 5.15 5.80 3.41
CA PRO A 206 5.28 4.48 3.99
C PRO A 206 4.06 3.61 3.59
N LEU A 207 4.27 2.35 3.24
CA LEU A 207 3.19 1.46 2.80
C LEU A 207 2.20 1.18 3.92
N ASP A 208 2.64 1.02 5.15
CA ASP A 208 1.82 0.80 6.34
C ASP A 208 0.81 1.93 6.60
N ALA A 209 1.14 3.15 6.17
CA ALA A 209 0.24 4.31 6.29
C ALA A 209 -0.94 4.28 5.29
N ILE A 210 -0.85 3.51 4.20
CA ILE A 210 -1.82 3.50 3.10
C ILE A 210 -2.30 2.11 2.71
N SER A 211 -1.77 1.04 3.29
CA SER A 211 -2.22 -0.34 3.11
C SER A 211 -3.54 -0.57 3.82
N LEU A 212 -4.59 -0.90 3.06
CA LEU A 212 -5.94 -1.14 3.58
C LEU A 212 -6.19 -2.61 3.92
N ASN A 213 -5.49 -3.52 3.24
CA ASN A 213 -5.62 -4.97 3.38
C ASN A 213 -4.47 -5.59 4.19
N ALA A 214 -3.54 -4.77 4.71
CA ALA A 214 -2.49 -5.28 5.57
C ALA A 214 -3.09 -5.90 6.83
N ASP A 215 -2.61 -7.07 7.17
CA ASP A 215 -2.91 -7.70 8.46
C ASP A 215 -2.39 -6.81 9.60
N LYS A 216 -3.26 -6.45 10.53
CA LYS A 216 -2.96 -5.60 11.69
C LYS A 216 -3.29 -6.30 13.02
N GLU A 217 -3.72 -7.54 12.93
CA GLU A 217 -4.04 -8.34 14.11
C GLU A 217 -2.77 -9.06 14.56
N ALA A 218 -2.43 -8.92 15.84
CA ALA A 218 -1.28 -9.60 16.41
C ALA A 218 -1.66 -11.00 16.90
N PRO A 219 -0.72 -11.96 16.88
CA PRO A 219 -0.96 -13.31 17.41
C PRO A 219 -1.52 -13.30 18.83
N VAL A 220 -2.47 -14.17 19.13
CA VAL A 220 -3.09 -14.29 20.45
C VAL A 220 -2.40 -15.37 21.25
N ILE A 221 -1.76 -14.98 22.38
CA ILE A 221 -1.15 -15.91 23.34
C ILE A 221 -2.18 -16.25 24.42
N SER A 222 -2.44 -17.54 24.67
CA SER A 222 -3.37 -18.02 25.68
C SER A 222 -2.74 -19.06 26.59
N GLY A 223 -3.05 -19.00 27.89
CA GLY A 223 -2.52 -19.91 28.90
C GLY A 223 -1.40 -19.35 29.75
N ILE A 224 -0.88 -18.15 29.39
CA ILE A 224 0.03 -17.36 30.22
C ILE A 224 -0.41 -15.88 30.25
N GLU A 225 -0.11 -15.19 31.31
CA GLU A 225 -0.46 -13.78 31.51
C GLU A 225 0.78 -12.93 31.78
N ASP A 226 0.79 -11.69 31.28
CA ASP A 226 1.92 -10.79 31.46
C ASP A 226 2.15 -10.46 32.93
N GLY A 227 3.40 -10.61 33.37
CA GLY A 227 3.83 -10.43 34.78
C GLY A 227 3.52 -11.60 35.71
N ALA A 228 2.91 -12.70 35.21
CA ALA A 228 2.57 -13.84 36.05
C ALA A 228 3.79 -14.69 36.45
N GLU A 229 3.65 -15.40 37.60
CA GLU A 229 4.63 -16.37 38.10
C GLU A 229 4.01 -17.80 38.03
N TYR A 230 4.76 -18.75 37.51
CA TYR A 230 4.39 -20.15 37.41
C TYR A 230 5.41 -21.04 38.14
N THR A 231 5.01 -22.26 38.44
CA THR A 231 5.87 -23.22 39.18
C THR A 231 6.17 -24.42 38.29
N ASP A 232 7.43 -24.84 38.24
CA ASP A 232 8.03 -25.96 37.52
C ASP A 232 7.93 -25.85 35.99
N SER A 233 6.75 -25.69 35.44
CA SER A 233 6.52 -25.46 34.00
C SER A 233 5.14 -24.85 33.74
N VAL A 234 4.99 -24.19 32.60
CA VAL A 234 3.69 -23.72 32.10
C VAL A 234 3.58 -23.95 30.60
N THR A 235 2.41 -24.36 30.15
CA THR A 235 2.11 -24.49 28.72
C THR A 235 1.17 -23.39 28.26
N PHE A 236 1.35 -22.95 27.01
CA PHE A 236 0.53 -21.94 26.37
C PHE A 236 0.29 -22.27 24.90
N THR A 237 -0.69 -21.62 24.29
CA THR A 237 -0.98 -21.71 22.86
C THR A 237 -0.82 -20.35 22.21
N VAL A 238 -0.55 -20.35 20.91
CA VAL A 238 -0.54 -19.15 20.08
C VAL A 238 -1.46 -19.40 18.89
N GLU A 239 -2.42 -18.50 18.68
CA GLU A 239 -3.37 -18.56 17.59
C GLU A 239 -3.16 -17.34 16.68
N ASP A 240 -2.92 -17.60 15.41
CA ASP A 240 -2.82 -16.62 14.35
C ASP A 240 -2.92 -17.33 12.99
N ALA A 241 -3.55 -16.65 11.99
CA ALA A 241 -3.72 -17.22 10.65
C ALA A 241 -2.41 -17.33 9.88
N ASN A 242 -1.45 -16.44 10.17
CA ASN A 242 -0.18 -16.31 9.46
C ASN A 242 1.01 -16.27 10.44
N LEU A 243 0.99 -17.09 11.48
CA LEU A 243 2.03 -17.12 12.52
C LEU A 243 3.40 -17.44 11.90
N LYS A 244 4.34 -16.53 12.07
CA LYS A 244 5.72 -16.65 11.59
C LYS A 244 6.64 -17.31 12.60
N SER A 245 6.60 -16.88 13.85
CA SER A 245 7.53 -17.38 14.88
C SER A 245 7.02 -17.17 16.30
N VAL A 246 7.45 -18.05 17.18
CA VAL A 246 7.37 -17.85 18.63
C VAL A 246 8.77 -17.98 19.20
N THR A 247 9.18 -17.02 20.02
CA THR A 247 10.51 -16.98 20.65
C THR A 247 10.42 -16.77 22.16
N VAL A 248 11.41 -17.25 22.87
CA VAL A 248 11.61 -16.98 24.31
C VAL A 248 13.01 -16.43 24.49
N ASN A 249 13.10 -15.22 25.05
CA ASN A 249 14.37 -14.49 25.22
C ASN A 249 15.18 -14.35 23.92
N GLY A 250 14.46 -14.33 22.76
CA GLY A 250 15.04 -14.24 21.42
C GLY A 250 15.40 -15.58 20.77
N GLU A 251 15.32 -16.68 21.48
CA GLU A 251 15.54 -18.05 20.95
C GLU A 251 14.21 -18.65 20.48
N ALA A 252 14.24 -19.36 19.32
CA ALA A 252 13.04 -19.97 18.76
C ALA A 252 12.48 -21.06 19.67
N LEU A 253 11.18 -21.02 19.92
CA LEU A 253 10.44 -22.05 20.64
C LEU A 253 9.54 -22.81 19.69
N THR A 254 9.59 -24.14 19.75
CA THR A 254 8.79 -25.04 18.90
C THR A 254 7.62 -25.60 19.69
N ALA A 255 6.45 -25.64 19.08
CA ALA A 255 5.28 -26.27 19.65
C ALA A 255 5.36 -27.80 19.56
N GLU A 256 4.92 -28.49 20.60
CA GLU A 256 4.62 -29.93 20.63
C GLU A 256 3.10 -30.09 20.79
N ASP A 257 2.47 -30.82 19.89
CA ASP A 257 1.02 -30.99 19.83
C ASP A 257 0.23 -29.65 19.91
N GLY A 258 0.75 -28.61 19.25
CA GLY A 258 0.14 -27.28 19.21
C GLY A 258 0.32 -26.45 20.48
N LYS A 259 1.14 -26.91 21.42
CA LYS A 259 1.43 -26.21 22.66
C LYS A 259 2.91 -25.86 22.80
N TYR A 260 3.18 -24.72 23.35
CA TYR A 260 4.50 -24.26 23.73
C TYR A 260 4.70 -24.47 25.24
N THR A 261 5.89 -24.81 25.66
CA THR A 261 6.20 -25.06 27.09
C THR A 261 7.35 -24.20 27.55
N LEU A 262 7.14 -23.46 28.64
CA LEU A 262 8.21 -22.79 29.37
C LEU A 262 8.58 -23.64 30.58
N THR A 263 9.87 -23.76 30.82
CA THR A 263 10.45 -24.45 31.99
C THR A 263 11.11 -23.47 32.93
N VAL A 264 11.53 -23.95 34.12
CA VAL A 264 12.25 -23.16 35.11
C VAL A 264 13.46 -22.46 34.51
N SER A 265 13.59 -21.17 34.77
CA SER A 265 14.76 -20.38 34.41
C SER A 265 15.11 -19.35 35.48
N ASP A 266 16.39 -18.92 35.51
CA ASP A 266 16.82 -17.83 36.35
C ASP A 266 16.37 -16.48 35.75
N GLY A 267 15.28 -15.96 36.29
CA GLY A 267 14.76 -14.64 35.93
C GLY A 267 13.55 -14.66 35.02
N GLN A 268 13.21 -13.49 34.50
CA GLN A 268 12.06 -13.26 33.67
C GLN A 268 12.27 -13.84 32.26
N GLN A 269 11.29 -14.55 31.76
CA GLN A 269 11.22 -15.03 30.36
C GLN A 269 10.33 -14.11 29.54
N VAL A 270 10.81 -13.68 28.39
CA VAL A 270 10.08 -12.82 27.46
C VAL A 270 9.65 -13.67 26.27
N VAL A 271 8.36 -13.97 26.20
CA VAL A 271 7.72 -14.66 25.07
C VAL A 271 7.31 -13.63 24.03
N VAL A 272 7.70 -13.85 22.77
CA VAL A 272 7.29 -13.02 21.64
C VAL A 272 6.71 -13.91 20.57
N ALA A 273 5.46 -13.70 20.20
CA ALA A 273 4.83 -14.27 19.02
C ALA A 273 4.77 -13.20 17.92
N GLU A 274 5.21 -13.51 16.71
CA GLU A 274 5.26 -12.64 15.55
C GLU A 274 4.58 -13.32 14.36
N ASP A 275 3.71 -12.60 13.62
CA ASP A 275 3.12 -13.04 12.36
C ASP A 275 3.97 -12.66 11.13
N GLU A 276 3.53 -13.08 9.93
CA GLU A 276 4.21 -12.73 8.66
C GLU A 276 4.09 -11.23 8.32
N ALA A 277 3.08 -10.53 8.85
CA ALA A 277 2.90 -9.09 8.67
C ALA A 277 3.79 -8.27 9.62
N GLY A 278 4.40 -8.92 10.62
CA GLY A 278 5.28 -8.28 11.60
C GLY A 278 4.57 -7.78 12.86
N ASN A 279 3.27 -8.07 13.03
CA ASN A 279 2.57 -7.77 14.29
C ASN A 279 3.07 -8.70 15.38
N LYS A 280 3.11 -8.21 16.63
CA LYS A 280 3.72 -8.94 17.76
C LYS A 280 2.89 -8.87 19.01
N THR A 281 2.81 -10.01 19.68
CA THR A 281 2.36 -10.09 21.08
C THR A 281 3.54 -10.46 21.96
N VAL A 282 3.71 -9.72 23.05
CA VAL A 282 4.81 -9.91 24.02
C VAL A 282 4.23 -10.19 25.39
N VAL A 283 4.63 -11.30 25.99
CA VAL A 283 4.23 -11.68 27.37
C VAL A 283 5.49 -11.98 28.17
N LYS A 284 5.58 -11.44 29.36
CA LYS A 284 6.72 -11.61 30.26
C LYS A 284 6.27 -12.41 31.48
N VAL A 285 6.91 -13.53 31.73
CA VAL A 285 6.57 -14.41 32.86
C VAL A 285 7.79 -14.83 33.65
N MET A 286 7.54 -15.36 34.84
CA MET A 286 8.58 -16.04 35.64
C MET A 286 8.15 -17.50 35.89
N VAL A 287 9.03 -18.46 35.61
CA VAL A 287 8.79 -19.88 35.93
C VAL A 287 9.84 -20.31 36.94
N LYS A 288 9.40 -20.56 38.17
CA LYS A 288 10.24 -20.90 39.32
C LYS A 288 10.18 -22.38 39.66
N ALA A 289 11.23 -22.95 40.18
CA ALA A 289 11.19 -24.31 40.74
C ALA A 289 10.26 -24.36 41.95
N SER A 290 9.54 -25.44 42.10
CA SER A 290 8.77 -25.74 43.31
C SER A 290 9.72 -25.74 44.52
N ALA A 291 9.36 -25.01 45.57
CA ALA A 291 10.11 -25.02 46.80
C ALA A 291 9.99 -26.40 47.45
N ASN A 292 10.92 -27.29 47.18
CA ASN A 292 11.09 -28.47 48.04
C ASN A 292 11.42 -28.01 49.44
N ASN A 293 10.60 -28.38 50.40
CA ASN A 293 10.71 -28.06 51.80
C ASN A 293 11.97 -28.72 52.40
N SER A 294 13.13 -28.07 52.21
CA SER A 294 14.35 -28.38 52.93
C SER A 294 14.64 -27.22 53.87
N THR A 295 14.40 -27.47 55.14
CA THR A 295 14.77 -26.69 56.30
C THR A 295 16.29 -26.50 56.35
N GLU A 296 16.83 -25.30 56.05
CA GLU A 296 18.12 -24.89 56.61
C GLU A 296 18.21 -23.36 56.75
N THR A 297 18.31 -23.01 57.97
CA THR A 297 19.00 -21.91 58.72
C THR A 297 19.25 -20.58 58.01
N ALA A 298 18.71 -19.57 58.66
CA ALA A 298 18.93 -18.15 58.44
C ALA A 298 20.39 -17.73 58.69
N GLU A 299 20.93 -16.95 57.79
CA GLU A 299 21.92 -15.90 58.18
C GLU A 299 21.54 -14.57 57.54
N ASN A 300 21.48 -13.61 58.43
CA ASN A 300 21.02 -12.25 58.25
C ASN A 300 22.22 -11.36 57.92
N THR A 301 22.22 -10.67 56.79
CA THR A 301 23.01 -9.45 56.66
C THR A 301 22.26 -8.40 55.86
N ASN A 302 21.99 -7.37 56.57
CA ASN A 302 21.35 -6.12 56.20
C ASN A 302 22.38 -5.19 55.53
N THR A 303 22.13 -4.64 54.38
CA THR A 303 22.66 -3.32 53.97
C THR A 303 21.75 -2.61 53.01
N ASN A 304 21.26 -1.47 53.47
CA ASN A 304 20.62 -0.39 52.75
C ASN A 304 21.58 0.26 51.75
N SER A 305 21.06 0.68 50.58
CA SER A 305 21.33 2.04 50.11
C SER A 305 20.40 2.42 48.93
N ASP A 306 19.78 3.56 49.14
CA ASP A 306 19.00 4.34 48.19
C ASP A 306 19.80 4.79 46.96
N SER A 307 19.16 4.90 45.80
CA SER A 307 19.26 6.14 45.02
C SER A 307 18.26 6.18 43.85
N ASN A 308 17.56 7.24 43.85
CA ASN A 308 16.61 7.84 42.95
C ASN A 308 17.25 8.24 41.60
N GLY A 309 16.56 8.08 40.48
CA GLY A 309 17.01 8.57 39.19
C GLY A 309 15.90 8.56 38.17
N ASN A 310 15.06 9.58 38.22
CA ASN A 310 14.01 9.88 37.23
C ASN A 310 14.66 10.53 36.00
N SER A 311 14.44 10.01 34.81
CA SER A 311 14.64 10.78 33.58
C SER A 311 13.57 10.47 32.53
N ASN A 312 12.65 11.37 32.46
CA ASN A 312 11.68 11.52 31.34
C ASN A 312 12.43 11.88 30.06
N VAL A 313 12.25 11.08 29.00
CA VAL A 313 12.58 11.49 27.65
C VAL A 313 11.26 11.56 26.85
N SER A 314 10.89 12.77 26.51
CA SER A 314 9.76 13.08 25.64
C SER A 314 10.19 12.89 24.18
N THR A 315 9.45 12.07 23.44
CA THR A 315 9.51 11.97 21.98
C THR A 315 8.74 13.12 21.33
N PRO A 316 9.24 13.72 20.24
CA PRO A 316 8.51 14.75 19.51
C PRO A 316 7.38 14.12 18.67
N GLN A 317 6.17 14.61 18.86
CA GLN A 317 5.03 14.36 18.00
C GLN A 317 5.16 15.23 16.74
N THR A 318 5.38 14.61 15.57
CA THR A 318 5.13 15.26 14.29
C THR A 318 3.67 14.98 13.92
N GLY A 319 2.84 16.01 14.08
CA GLY A 319 1.44 15.94 13.68
C GLY A 319 1.30 16.20 12.18
N ASP A 320 1.10 15.15 11.39
CA ASP A 320 0.53 15.27 10.06
C ASP A 320 -0.99 15.13 10.16
N THR A 321 -1.70 16.23 9.92
CA THR A 321 -3.16 16.24 9.89
C THR A 321 -3.63 15.76 8.53
N MET A 322 -3.97 14.47 8.42
CA MET A 322 -4.60 13.93 7.21
C MET A 322 -6.11 14.18 7.24
N MET A 323 -6.64 14.88 6.24
CA MET A 323 -8.09 15.03 6.04
C MET A 323 -8.64 13.84 5.25
N ARG A 324 -9.67 13.19 5.78
CA ARG A 324 -10.40 12.10 5.13
C ARG A 324 -11.54 12.67 4.28
N LEU A 325 -11.59 12.31 3.00
CA LEU A 325 -12.64 12.68 2.05
C LEU A 325 -13.52 11.45 1.74
N SER A 326 -14.81 11.66 1.46
CA SER A 326 -15.84 10.62 1.38
C SER A 326 -16.00 9.96 0.02
N LEU A 327 -16.53 8.76 0.05
CA LEU A 327 -16.93 7.72 -0.92
C LEU A 327 -16.89 8.04 -2.42
N ILE A 328 -16.12 7.24 -3.18
CA ILE A 328 -16.06 7.22 -4.63
C ILE A 328 -16.17 5.77 -5.13
N HIS A 329 -17.03 5.51 -6.16
CA HIS A 329 -17.22 4.19 -6.78
C HIS A 329 -16.69 4.18 -8.21
N ILE A 330 -16.09 3.07 -8.65
CA ILE A 330 -15.71 2.78 -10.04
C ILE A 330 -16.62 1.69 -10.61
#